data_43b66a5a723486e9a2d3c1de7fc2acdf
#
_entry.id   43b66a5a723486e9a2d3c1de7fc2acdf
#
_cell.length_a   1.000
_cell.length_b   1.000
_cell.length_c   1.000
_cell.angle_alpha   90.00
_cell.angle_beta   90.00
_cell.angle_gamma   90.00
#
_symmetry.space_group_name_H-M   'P 1'
#
loop_
_entity.id
_entity.type
_entity.pdbx_description
1 polymer ?
#
loop_
_entity_poly.entity_id
_entity_poly.type
_entity_poly.pdbx_seq_one_letter_code
_entity_poly.pdbx_strand_id
1 'polypeptide(L)'
;SGVTTRLQIEVPWIKNEDVENVIEESQKLRLRHGGTGMKVRPLVSCKGTVCLHGNIDTQGICRELEEKYFGTDTHAKCKIGIVGCANNCAKASLNDIGIMGRTVPEYVEENCVGCSLCVKACRQKALELVDKKIVFNEELCVKCGGCVRACRTGGFIAREKGAEIFVGGRFGRGMSLGTSLGRIFSEDDIVGVVDNIMDYYKE
;
A
#
# COMPACT_ATOMS: atom_id res chain seq x y z
N SER A 1 -6.99 -16.59 -23.06
CA SER A 1 -6.95 -16.03 -21.71
C SER A 1 -5.84 -15.00 -21.62
N GLY A 2 -6.06 -13.97 -20.85
CA GLY A 2 -5.12 -12.90 -20.60
C GLY A 2 -5.01 -12.58 -19.09
N VAL A 3 -3.97 -11.84 -18.71
CA VAL A 3 -3.83 -11.28 -17.37
C VAL A 3 -3.98 -9.77 -17.47
N THR A 4 -4.90 -9.20 -16.70
CA THR A 4 -5.13 -7.76 -16.68
C THR A 4 -4.06 -7.05 -15.85
N THR A 5 -3.98 -5.72 -15.96
CA THR A 5 -3.09 -4.88 -15.15
C THR A 5 -3.41 -4.92 -13.64
N ARG A 6 -4.54 -5.48 -13.25
CA ARG A 6 -4.92 -5.74 -11.85
C ARG A 6 -4.75 -7.21 -11.46
N LEU A 7 -3.92 -7.95 -12.20
CA LEU A 7 -3.58 -9.35 -11.93
C LEU A 7 -4.78 -10.31 -11.98
N GLN A 8 -5.84 -9.93 -12.69
CA GLN A 8 -7.00 -10.80 -12.93
C GLN A 8 -6.78 -11.65 -14.18
N ILE A 9 -7.35 -12.86 -14.16
CA ILE A 9 -7.43 -13.70 -15.35
C ILE A 9 -8.68 -13.30 -16.14
N GLU A 10 -8.51 -13.00 -17.41
CA GLU A 10 -9.59 -12.73 -18.35
C GLU A 10 -9.74 -13.91 -19.32
N VAL A 11 -10.94 -14.45 -19.42
CA VAL A 11 -11.27 -15.54 -20.33
C VAL A 11 -12.29 -15.01 -21.34
N PRO A 12 -11.86 -14.61 -22.56
CA PRO A 12 -12.76 -14.12 -23.59
C PRO A 12 -13.47 -15.28 -24.31
N TRP A 13 -14.47 -14.95 -25.09
CA TRP A 13 -15.19 -15.85 -26.00
C TRP A 13 -15.97 -16.97 -25.31
N ILE A 14 -16.41 -16.77 -24.05
CA ILE A 14 -17.37 -17.65 -23.40
C ILE A 14 -18.74 -17.36 -24.01
N LYS A 15 -19.45 -18.40 -24.46
CA LYS A 15 -20.82 -18.27 -24.93
C LYS A 15 -21.73 -17.93 -23.73
N ASN A 16 -22.81 -17.17 -23.98
CA ASN A 16 -23.73 -16.79 -22.90
C ASN A 16 -24.32 -18.00 -22.18
N GLU A 17 -24.58 -19.09 -22.88
CA GLU A 17 -25.10 -20.37 -22.35
C GLU A 17 -24.10 -21.08 -21.41
N ASP A 18 -22.80 -20.81 -21.54
CA ASP A 18 -21.75 -21.46 -20.77
C ASP A 18 -21.28 -20.60 -19.55
N VAL A 19 -21.78 -19.37 -19.42
CA VAL A 19 -21.30 -18.43 -18.37
C VAL A 19 -21.50 -18.99 -16.98
N GLU A 20 -22.68 -19.55 -16.68
CA GLU A 20 -22.99 -20.09 -15.37
C GLU A 20 -22.11 -21.30 -15.04
N ASN A 21 -21.88 -22.19 -15.99
CA ASN A 21 -20.97 -23.33 -15.81
C ASN A 21 -19.54 -22.87 -15.50
N VAL A 22 -19.05 -21.82 -16.20
CA VAL A 22 -17.70 -21.26 -15.94
C VAL A 22 -17.63 -20.63 -14.55
N ILE A 23 -18.69 -19.98 -14.09
CA ILE A 23 -18.79 -19.42 -12.74
C ILE A 23 -18.71 -20.54 -11.70
N GLU A 24 -19.51 -21.62 -11.86
CA GLU A 24 -19.49 -22.75 -10.95
C GLU A 24 -18.13 -23.44 -10.88
N GLU A 25 -17.51 -23.70 -12.03
CA GLU A 25 -16.16 -24.30 -12.08
C GLU A 25 -15.11 -23.40 -11.44
N SER A 26 -15.18 -22.07 -11.65
CA SER A 26 -14.29 -21.12 -11.00
C SER A 26 -14.44 -21.12 -9.47
N GLN A 27 -15.66 -21.22 -8.96
CA GLN A 27 -15.95 -21.31 -7.53
C GLN A 27 -15.39 -22.58 -6.89
N LYS A 28 -15.47 -23.74 -7.58
CA LYS A 28 -14.83 -24.98 -7.12
C LYS A 28 -13.31 -24.83 -6.94
N LEU A 29 -12.69 -23.99 -7.77
CA LEU A 29 -11.27 -23.64 -7.69
C LEU A 29 -11.00 -22.50 -6.69
N ARG A 30 -12.01 -22.03 -5.93
CA ARG A 30 -11.94 -20.88 -5.03
C ARG A 30 -11.55 -19.58 -5.73
N LEU A 31 -11.82 -19.46 -7.02
CA LEU A 31 -11.65 -18.23 -7.77
C LEU A 31 -12.92 -17.39 -7.66
N ARG A 32 -12.76 -16.09 -7.45
CA ARG A 32 -13.87 -15.15 -7.40
C ARG A 32 -14.04 -14.49 -8.76
N HIS A 33 -15.25 -14.47 -9.26
CA HIS A 33 -15.62 -13.83 -10.53
C HIS A 33 -16.21 -12.44 -10.30
N GLY A 34 -16.21 -11.59 -11.30
CA GLY A 34 -16.81 -10.25 -11.25
C GLY A 34 -15.81 -9.12 -11.06
N GLY A 35 -16.20 -8.09 -10.32
CA GLY A 35 -15.38 -6.91 -10.08
C GLY A 35 -15.24 -5.98 -11.28
N THR A 36 -16.24 -5.95 -12.18
CA THR A 36 -16.35 -4.98 -13.29
C THR A 36 -17.54 -4.04 -13.06
N GLY A 37 -17.58 -2.92 -13.79
CA GLY A 37 -18.69 -1.96 -13.65
C GLY A 37 -18.51 -1.01 -12.47
N MET A 38 -19.63 -0.54 -11.92
CA MET A 38 -19.69 0.37 -10.76
C MET A 38 -19.63 -0.44 -9.46
N LYS A 39 -18.45 -1.01 -9.21
CA LYS A 39 -18.15 -1.89 -8.08
C LYS A 39 -16.74 -1.67 -7.57
N VAL A 40 -16.50 -2.14 -6.36
CA VAL A 40 -15.12 -2.29 -5.87
C VAL A 40 -14.41 -3.33 -6.71
N ARG A 41 -13.31 -2.89 -7.33
CA ARG A 41 -12.46 -3.73 -8.18
C ARG A 41 -11.64 -4.70 -7.34
N PRO A 42 -11.13 -5.80 -7.91
CA PRO A 42 -10.15 -6.64 -7.24
C PRO A 42 -9.04 -5.79 -6.65
N LEU A 43 -8.73 -6.00 -5.38
CA LEU A 43 -7.71 -5.27 -4.68
C LEU A 43 -6.32 -5.67 -5.21
N VAL A 44 -5.38 -4.76 -5.19
CA VAL A 44 -4.00 -5.03 -5.59
C VAL A 44 -3.08 -4.69 -4.44
N SER A 45 -2.30 -5.68 -4.01
CA SER A 45 -1.25 -5.47 -3.01
C SER A 45 0.12 -5.86 -3.56
N CYS A 46 1.16 -5.23 -3.03
CA CYS A 46 2.51 -5.69 -3.29
C CYS A 46 2.89 -6.84 -2.33
N LYS A 47 4.04 -7.48 -2.54
CA LYS A 47 4.60 -8.50 -1.65
C LYS A 47 5.18 -7.94 -0.34
N GLY A 48 4.64 -6.84 0.18
CA GLY A 48 5.21 -6.11 1.33
C GLY A 48 5.39 -6.96 2.58
N THR A 49 4.48 -7.92 2.83
CA THR A 49 4.54 -8.87 3.95
C THR A 49 5.89 -9.60 4.05
N VAL A 50 6.45 -10.03 2.91
CA VAL A 50 7.71 -10.80 2.84
C VAL A 50 8.87 -9.98 2.26
N CYS A 51 8.65 -8.70 1.99
CA CYS A 51 9.65 -7.82 1.39
C CYS A 51 10.54 -7.19 2.47
N LEU A 52 11.86 -7.16 2.25
CA LEU A 52 12.82 -6.49 3.14
C LEU A 52 12.52 -4.99 3.36
N HIS A 53 11.76 -4.36 2.46
CA HIS A 53 11.35 -2.96 2.56
C HIS A 53 9.95 -2.78 3.13
N GLY A 54 9.22 -3.87 3.39
CA GLY A 54 7.86 -3.82 3.93
C GLY A 54 7.82 -3.24 5.34
N ASN A 55 6.85 -2.35 5.57
CA ASN A 55 6.59 -1.75 6.87
C ASN A 55 5.27 -2.22 7.47
N ILE A 56 4.40 -2.86 6.68
CA ILE A 56 3.08 -3.38 7.07
C ILE A 56 2.84 -4.76 6.43
N ASP A 57 1.89 -5.53 6.96
CA ASP A 57 1.41 -6.77 6.34
C ASP A 57 0.43 -6.48 5.19
N THR A 58 0.97 -6.24 4.01
CA THR A 58 0.16 -5.91 2.83
C THR A 58 -0.77 -7.02 2.38
N GLN A 59 -0.39 -8.29 2.58
CA GLN A 59 -1.19 -9.44 2.15
C GLN A 59 -2.32 -9.74 3.14
N GLY A 60 -2.08 -9.57 4.45
CA GLY A 60 -3.11 -9.70 5.49
C GLY A 60 -4.20 -8.65 5.30
N ILE A 61 -3.81 -7.37 5.25
CA ILE A 61 -4.72 -6.24 5.01
C ILE A 61 -5.49 -6.41 3.69
N CYS A 62 -4.81 -6.87 2.63
CA CYS A 62 -5.47 -7.07 1.34
C CYS A 62 -6.56 -8.14 1.41
N ARG A 63 -6.30 -9.27 2.06
CA ARG A 63 -7.30 -10.36 2.21
C ARG A 63 -8.52 -9.88 2.98
N GLU A 64 -8.31 -9.21 4.10
CA GLU A 64 -9.40 -8.71 4.94
C GLU A 64 -10.28 -7.71 4.19
N LEU A 65 -9.68 -6.72 3.53
CA LEU A 65 -10.41 -5.73 2.74
C LEU A 65 -11.07 -6.34 1.49
N GLU A 66 -10.45 -7.36 0.88
CA GLU A 66 -11.03 -8.03 -0.28
C GLU A 66 -12.23 -8.89 0.10
N GLU A 67 -12.17 -9.60 1.21
CA GLU A 67 -13.32 -10.35 1.75
C GLU A 67 -14.50 -9.43 2.04
N LYS A 68 -14.24 -8.24 2.54
CA LYS A 68 -15.25 -7.26 2.93
C LYS A 68 -15.84 -6.49 1.75
N TYR A 69 -15.02 -6.11 0.79
CA TYR A 69 -15.40 -5.11 -0.21
C TYR A 69 -15.41 -5.59 -1.65
N PHE A 70 -14.68 -6.65 -2.02
CA PHE A 70 -14.62 -7.08 -3.41
C PHE A 70 -16.01 -7.30 -4.03
N GLY A 71 -16.28 -6.63 -5.13
CA GLY A 71 -17.53 -6.76 -5.89
C GLY A 71 -18.72 -6.04 -5.29
N THR A 72 -18.58 -5.32 -4.15
CA THR A 72 -19.69 -4.50 -3.62
C THR A 72 -20.01 -3.36 -4.57
N ASP A 73 -21.31 -3.02 -4.67
CA ASP A 73 -21.81 -1.96 -5.52
C ASP A 73 -21.38 -0.58 -4.97
N THR A 74 -21.04 0.33 -5.88
CA THR A 74 -20.65 1.70 -5.60
C THR A 74 -21.16 2.63 -6.71
N HIS A 75 -21.25 3.94 -6.45
CA HIS A 75 -21.72 4.91 -7.47
C HIS A 75 -20.76 5.02 -8.69
N ALA A 76 -19.51 4.63 -8.52
CA ALA A 76 -18.49 4.55 -9.57
C ALA A 76 -17.55 3.38 -9.29
N LYS A 77 -16.67 3.04 -10.25
CA LYS A 77 -15.63 2.03 -10.00
C LYS A 77 -14.70 2.48 -8.87
N CYS A 78 -14.53 1.67 -7.84
CA CYS A 78 -13.61 1.91 -6.75
C CYS A 78 -12.41 0.96 -6.81
N LYS A 79 -11.21 1.48 -6.66
CA LYS A 79 -9.95 0.73 -6.68
C LYS A 79 -9.21 0.94 -5.38
N ILE A 80 -8.80 -0.14 -4.74
CA ILE A 80 -7.98 -0.12 -3.54
C ILE A 80 -6.61 -0.70 -3.89
N GLY A 81 -5.54 0.00 -3.49
CA GLY A 81 -4.17 -0.42 -3.72
C GLY A 81 -3.35 -0.36 -2.45
N ILE A 82 -2.58 -1.42 -2.15
CA ILE A 82 -1.84 -1.59 -0.90
C ILE A 82 -0.36 -1.82 -1.20
N VAL A 83 0.50 -1.03 -0.60
CA VAL A 83 1.95 -1.16 -0.74
C VAL A 83 2.66 -1.09 0.59
N GLY A 84 3.67 -1.90 0.77
CA GLY A 84 4.41 -2.02 2.03
C GLY A 84 5.39 -0.88 2.31
N CYS A 85 5.73 -0.03 1.34
CA CYS A 85 6.68 1.05 1.51
C CYS A 85 6.61 2.11 0.39
N ALA A 86 7.43 3.16 0.53
CA ALA A 86 7.52 4.29 -0.40
C ALA A 86 7.94 3.94 -1.84
N ASN A 87 8.41 2.71 -2.12
CA ASN A 87 8.68 2.28 -3.51
C ASN A 87 7.41 2.16 -4.35
N ASN A 88 6.25 2.14 -3.73
CA ASN A 88 4.93 2.23 -4.37
C ASN A 88 4.72 1.24 -5.54
N CYS A 89 5.18 -0.02 -5.39
CA CYS A 89 5.21 -1.03 -6.45
C CYS A 89 3.83 -1.34 -7.07
N ALA A 90 2.76 -1.32 -6.28
CA ALA A 90 1.37 -1.50 -6.75
C ALA A 90 0.65 -0.16 -6.97
N LYS A 91 1.39 0.96 -7.03
CA LYS A 91 0.87 2.30 -7.34
C LYS A 91 -0.32 2.71 -6.46
N ALA A 92 -0.21 2.49 -5.15
CA ALA A 92 -1.29 2.78 -4.19
C ALA A 92 -1.84 4.21 -4.36
N SER A 93 -0.96 5.22 -4.45
CA SER A 93 -1.36 6.63 -4.60
C SER A 93 -2.13 6.98 -5.90
N LEU A 94 -2.25 6.04 -6.85
CA LEU A 94 -3.03 6.20 -8.09
C LEU A 94 -4.37 5.43 -8.05
N ASN A 95 -4.73 4.85 -6.90
CA ASN A 95 -6.01 4.21 -6.69
C ASN A 95 -6.96 5.15 -5.94
N ASP A 96 -8.26 4.90 -6.00
CA ASP A 96 -9.27 5.69 -5.29
C ASP A 96 -8.98 5.67 -3.78
N ILE A 97 -8.53 4.52 -3.24
CA ILE A 97 -7.98 4.37 -1.90
C ILE A 97 -6.59 3.75 -2.01
N GLY A 98 -5.58 4.42 -1.49
CA GLY A 98 -4.21 3.97 -1.47
C GLY A 98 -3.68 3.80 -0.05
N ILE A 99 -3.13 2.63 0.27
CA ILE A 99 -2.55 2.32 1.58
C ILE A 99 -1.06 2.12 1.38
N MET A 100 -0.22 2.89 2.07
CA MET A 100 1.23 2.85 1.90
C MET A 100 1.94 2.75 3.25
N GLY A 101 2.64 1.64 3.47
CA GLY A 101 3.42 1.41 4.68
C GLY A 101 4.52 2.46 4.88
N ARG A 102 4.59 2.98 6.09
CA ARG A 102 5.53 4.01 6.52
C ARG A 102 6.19 3.63 7.84
N THR A 103 7.41 4.11 8.02
CA THR A 103 8.11 4.12 9.31
C THR A 103 8.74 5.49 9.49
N VAL A 104 8.26 6.24 10.47
CA VAL A 104 8.81 7.54 10.83
C VAL A 104 10.06 7.32 11.66
N PRO A 105 11.26 7.72 11.19
CA PRO A 105 12.46 7.55 11.96
C PRO A 105 12.59 8.65 13.01
N GLU A 106 13.22 8.31 14.12
CA GLU A 106 13.69 9.25 15.12
C GLU A 106 15.20 9.06 15.34
N TYR A 107 15.93 10.15 15.39
CA TYR A 107 17.37 10.13 15.64
C TYR A 107 17.64 10.28 17.15
N VAL A 108 18.33 9.29 17.71
CA VAL A 108 18.76 9.24 19.12
C VAL A 108 20.27 9.40 19.14
N GLU A 109 20.72 10.62 19.41
CA GLU A 109 22.12 11.01 19.33
C GLU A 109 23.00 10.20 20.29
N GLU A 110 22.52 9.95 21.52
CA GLU A 110 23.27 9.23 22.56
C GLU A 110 23.66 7.81 22.11
N ASN A 111 22.87 7.20 21.25
CA ASN A 111 23.11 5.84 20.73
C ASN A 111 23.90 5.83 19.42
N CYS A 112 24.21 7.01 18.87
CA CYS A 112 24.88 7.12 17.58
C CYS A 112 26.40 7.02 17.71
N VAL A 113 26.99 6.05 17.02
CA VAL A 113 28.47 5.85 16.98
C VAL A 113 29.12 6.46 15.72
N GLY A 114 28.38 7.19 14.89
CA GLY A 114 28.91 7.84 13.69
C GLY A 114 29.31 6.87 12.56
N CYS A 115 28.77 5.65 12.50
CA CYS A 115 29.19 4.62 11.53
C CYS A 115 28.71 4.82 10.09
N SER A 116 27.89 5.83 9.81
CA SER A 116 27.34 6.19 8.49
C SER A 116 26.46 5.13 7.79
N LEU A 117 26.11 4.01 8.40
CA LEU A 117 25.27 2.98 7.77
C LEU A 117 23.88 3.51 7.38
N CYS A 118 23.26 4.35 8.21
CA CYS A 118 21.98 4.99 7.92
C CYS A 118 22.07 5.94 6.73
N VAL A 119 23.18 6.69 6.60
CA VAL A 119 23.42 7.58 5.45
C VAL A 119 23.50 6.78 4.16
N LYS A 120 24.29 5.68 4.15
CA LYS A 120 24.40 4.77 2.98
C LYS A 120 23.08 4.12 2.62
N ALA A 121 22.22 3.83 3.61
CA ALA A 121 20.90 3.24 3.39
C ALA A 121 19.86 4.25 2.88
N CYS A 122 20.10 5.55 3.03
CA CYS A 122 19.14 6.59 2.65
C CYS A 122 19.23 6.92 1.15
N ARG A 123 18.32 6.34 0.35
CA ARG A 123 18.24 6.63 -1.09
C ARG A 123 17.83 8.07 -1.40
N GLN A 124 17.13 8.73 -0.49
CA GLN A 124 16.66 10.10 -0.64
C GLN A 124 17.72 11.13 -0.25
N LYS A 125 18.88 10.67 0.24
CA LYS A 125 19.96 11.56 0.75
C LYS A 125 19.47 12.54 1.83
N ALA A 126 18.47 12.12 2.61
CA ALA A 126 17.91 12.89 3.72
C ALA A 126 18.81 12.89 4.96
N LEU A 127 19.92 12.17 4.93
CA LEU A 127 20.86 12.01 6.06
C LEU A 127 22.27 12.33 5.62
N GLU A 128 22.97 13.12 6.42
CA GLU A 128 24.37 13.45 6.25
C GLU A 128 25.12 13.23 7.55
N LEU A 129 26.38 12.80 7.48
CA LEU A 129 27.26 12.67 8.65
C LEU A 129 28.19 13.87 8.70
N VAL A 130 28.03 14.71 9.71
CA VAL A 130 28.90 15.89 9.98
C VAL A 130 29.44 15.74 11.40
N ASP A 131 30.75 15.83 11.59
CA ASP A 131 31.42 15.75 12.89
C ASP A 131 30.95 14.54 13.75
N LYS A 132 30.81 13.38 13.13
CA LYS A 132 30.29 12.11 13.73
C LYS A 132 28.84 12.17 14.20
N LYS A 133 28.08 13.21 13.89
CA LYS A 133 26.66 13.34 14.17
C LYS A 133 25.86 13.29 12.87
N ILE A 134 24.61 12.86 12.97
CA ILE A 134 23.73 12.82 11.81
C ILE A 134 22.93 14.12 11.72
N VAL A 135 23.03 14.77 10.59
CA VAL A 135 22.13 15.85 10.19
C VAL A 135 20.98 15.20 9.40
N PHE A 136 19.76 15.40 9.88
CA PHE A 136 18.55 14.81 9.29
C PHE A 136 17.67 15.89 8.66
N ASN A 137 17.44 15.77 7.35
CA ASN A 137 16.50 16.62 6.61
C ASN A 137 15.15 15.88 6.49
N GLU A 138 14.18 16.29 7.29
CA GLU A 138 12.84 15.70 7.33
C GLU A 138 12.06 15.92 6.03
N GLU A 139 12.27 17.01 5.30
CA GLU A 139 11.56 17.34 4.06
C GLU A 139 11.87 16.35 2.94
N LEU A 140 13.11 15.82 2.92
CA LEU A 140 13.53 14.81 1.96
C LEU A 140 13.11 13.39 2.38
N CYS A 141 12.63 13.22 3.62
CA CYS A 141 12.35 11.91 4.18
C CYS A 141 11.01 11.34 3.68
N VAL A 142 11.05 10.23 2.95
CA VAL A 142 9.87 9.49 2.50
C VAL A 142 9.39 8.43 3.50
N LYS A 143 9.84 8.48 4.75
CA LYS A 143 9.42 7.59 5.84
C LYS A 143 9.50 6.09 5.48
N CYS A 144 10.57 5.69 4.78
CA CYS A 144 10.72 4.30 4.30
C CYS A 144 11.30 3.34 5.35
N GLY A 145 11.80 3.85 6.50
CA GLY A 145 12.39 3.07 7.58
C GLY A 145 13.77 2.48 7.24
N GLY A 146 14.42 2.89 6.15
CA GLY A 146 15.73 2.35 5.73
C GLY A 146 16.83 2.61 6.75
N CYS A 147 16.88 3.80 7.34
CA CYS A 147 17.83 4.20 8.38
C CYS A 147 17.63 3.40 9.68
N VAL A 148 16.37 3.15 10.06
CA VAL A 148 16.03 2.36 11.26
C VAL A 148 16.53 0.91 11.09
N ARG A 149 16.25 0.28 9.94
CA ARG A 149 16.71 -1.08 9.65
C ARG A 149 18.22 -1.22 9.55
N ALA A 150 18.90 -0.18 9.09
CA ALA A 150 20.37 -0.18 8.95
C ALA A 150 21.08 0.11 10.26
N CYS A 151 20.44 0.77 11.22
CA CYS A 151 21.05 1.14 12.48
C CYS A 151 21.12 -0.04 13.43
N ARG A 152 22.32 -0.44 13.84
CA ARG A 152 22.58 -1.55 14.77
C ARG A 152 22.71 -1.11 16.22
N THR A 153 22.88 0.18 16.47
CA THR A 153 23.16 0.73 17.80
C THR A 153 21.97 1.42 18.44
N GLY A 154 20.84 1.54 17.70
CA GLY A 154 19.67 2.28 18.17
C GLY A 154 19.79 3.81 17.99
N GLY A 155 20.78 4.32 17.25
CA GLY A 155 20.87 5.73 16.89
C GLY A 155 19.77 6.21 15.92
N PHE A 156 19.08 5.26 15.26
CA PHE A 156 17.78 5.48 14.62
C PHE A 156 16.79 4.45 15.10
N ILE A 157 15.64 4.90 15.62
CA ILE A 157 14.52 4.08 16.06
C ILE A 157 13.27 4.42 15.24
N ALA A 158 12.27 3.56 15.26
CA ALA A 158 10.96 3.85 14.72
C ALA A 158 10.13 4.60 15.76
N ARG A 159 9.90 5.91 15.55
CA ARG A 159 8.98 6.69 16.38
C ARG A 159 7.54 6.24 16.14
N GLU A 160 7.21 5.97 14.88
CA GLU A 160 5.88 5.57 14.46
C GLU A 160 5.98 4.61 13.27
N LYS A 161 5.17 3.56 13.27
CA LYS A 161 5.11 2.55 12.20
C LYS A 161 3.64 2.25 11.88
N GLY A 162 3.32 2.17 10.60
CA GLY A 162 1.95 1.92 10.15
C GLY A 162 1.79 2.27 8.68
N ALA A 163 0.63 2.81 8.31
CA ALA A 163 0.35 3.20 6.93
C ALA A 163 -0.13 4.65 6.81
N GLU A 164 0.31 5.30 5.76
CA GLU A 164 -0.28 6.53 5.24
C GLU A 164 -1.36 6.15 4.24
N ILE A 165 -2.55 6.76 4.37
CA ILE A 165 -3.70 6.49 3.50
C ILE A 165 -3.92 7.68 2.58
N PHE A 166 -4.12 7.39 1.30
CA PHE A 166 -4.36 8.33 0.23
C PHE A 166 -5.78 8.12 -0.31
N VAL A 167 -6.48 9.19 -0.63
CA VAL A 167 -7.84 9.16 -1.21
C VAL A 167 -7.92 9.99 -2.48
N GLY A 168 -8.80 9.59 -3.42
CA GLY A 168 -9.06 10.33 -4.65
C GLY A 168 -7.99 10.18 -5.73
N GLY A 169 -7.13 9.16 -5.64
CA GLY A 169 -6.18 8.85 -6.70
C GLY A 169 -6.89 8.34 -7.96
N ARG A 170 -6.34 8.65 -9.12
CA ARG A 170 -6.94 8.27 -10.41
C ARG A 170 -5.85 7.90 -11.42
N PHE A 171 -6.05 6.78 -12.10
CA PHE A 171 -5.23 6.36 -13.21
C PHE A 171 -6.09 5.87 -14.38
N GLY A 172 -5.99 6.54 -15.52
CA GLY A 172 -6.76 6.27 -16.73
C GLY A 172 -6.49 7.34 -17.80
N ARG A 173 -7.54 7.83 -18.47
CA ARG A 173 -7.40 8.94 -19.44
C ARG A 173 -6.85 10.23 -18.81
N GLY A 174 -7.16 10.47 -17.53
CA GLY A 174 -6.52 11.48 -16.70
C GLY A 174 -5.82 10.79 -15.52
N MET A 175 -4.74 11.36 -15.03
CA MET A 175 -3.99 10.87 -13.89
C MET A 175 -3.97 11.92 -12.80
N SER A 176 -4.27 11.53 -11.57
CA SER A 176 -4.09 12.35 -10.37
C SER A 176 -3.57 11.48 -9.23
N LEU A 177 -2.68 12.04 -8.42
CA LEU A 177 -2.29 11.41 -7.17
C LEU A 177 -3.38 11.60 -6.13
N GLY A 178 -3.62 10.60 -5.33
CA GLY A 178 -4.48 10.71 -4.15
C GLY A 178 -3.89 11.68 -3.13
N THR A 179 -4.76 12.35 -2.41
CA THR A 179 -4.40 13.23 -1.29
C THR A 179 -4.20 12.38 -0.04
N SER A 180 -3.08 12.61 0.66
CA SER A 180 -2.81 11.98 1.95
C SER A 180 -3.79 12.49 3.01
N LEU A 181 -4.22 11.60 3.91
CA LEU A 181 -4.96 11.98 5.12
C LEU A 181 -4.08 12.66 6.18
N GLY A 182 -2.80 12.89 5.91
CA GLY A 182 -1.88 13.71 6.69
C GLY A 182 -1.31 13.04 7.94
N ARG A 183 -1.66 11.79 8.23
CA ARG A 183 -1.14 11.04 9.39
C ARG A 183 -0.84 9.59 9.06
N ILE A 184 -0.11 8.93 9.95
CA ILE A 184 0.14 7.50 9.92
C ILE A 184 -0.91 6.82 10.80
N PHE A 185 -1.50 5.77 10.30
CA PHE A 185 -2.44 4.92 11.04
C PHE A 185 -1.72 3.65 11.47
N SER A 186 -2.00 3.15 12.66
CA SER A 186 -1.51 1.85 13.09
C SER A 186 -2.02 0.75 12.15
N GLU A 187 -1.35 -0.39 12.11
CA GLU A 187 -1.77 -1.49 11.23
C GLU A 187 -3.17 -1.99 11.57
N ASP A 188 -3.52 -2.01 12.85
CA ASP A 188 -4.83 -2.44 13.36
C ASP A 188 -5.96 -1.45 13.02
N ASP A 189 -5.66 -0.17 12.84
CA ASP A 189 -6.65 0.86 12.52
C ASP A 189 -6.99 0.94 11.02
N ILE A 190 -6.13 0.39 10.15
CA ILE A 190 -6.23 0.58 8.69
C ILE A 190 -7.60 0.18 8.15
N VAL A 191 -8.11 -0.98 8.56
CA VAL A 191 -9.39 -1.50 8.06
C VAL A 191 -10.54 -0.59 8.49
N GLY A 192 -10.58 -0.16 9.76
CA GLY A 192 -11.58 0.77 10.26
C GLY A 192 -11.55 2.14 9.57
N VAL A 193 -10.37 2.63 9.21
CA VAL A 193 -10.25 3.87 8.42
C VAL A 193 -10.79 3.68 7.00
N VAL A 194 -10.50 2.54 6.37
CA VAL A 194 -11.04 2.22 5.05
C VAL A 194 -12.56 2.08 5.11
N ASP A 195 -13.12 1.53 6.19
CA ASP A 195 -14.56 1.44 6.40
C ASP A 195 -15.23 2.82 6.36
N ASN A 196 -14.71 3.77 7.13
CA ASN A 196 -15.22 5.14 7.13
C ASN A 196 -15.10 5.82 5.76
N ILE A 197 -14.01 5.57 5.02
CA ILE A 197 -13.84 6.10 3.66
C ILE A 197 -14.86 5.47 2.72
N MET A 198 -15.11 4.17 2.82
CA MET A 198 -16.06 3.46 1.97
C MET A 198 -17.51 3.85 2.25
N ASP A 199 -17.85 4.13 3.50
CA ASP A 199 -19.17 4.63 3.86
C ASP A 199 -19.42 6.00 3.22
N TYR A 200 -18.48 6.92 3.34
CA TYR A 200 -18.53 8.23 2.65
C TYR A 200 -18.56 8.10 1.12
N TYR A 201 -17.84 7.12 0.57
CA TYR A 201 -17.77 6.90 -0.90
C TYR A 201 -19.09 6.35 -1.46
N LYS A 202 -19.93 5.73 -0.65
CA LYS A 202 -21.23 5.18 -1.07
C LYS A 202 -22.38 6.20 -1.04
N GLU A 203 -22.21 7.28 -0.23
CA GLU A 203 -23.13 8.42 -0.22
C GLU A 203 -23.05 9.23 -1.52
#